data_5e7e5037be5bc8755e11d5a3949b5949
#
_entry.id   5e7e5037be5bc8755e11d5a3949b5949
#
_cell.length_a   1.000
_cell.length_b   1.000
_cell.length_c   1.000
_cell.angle_alpha   90.00
_cell.angle_beta   90.00
_cell.angle_gamma   90.00
#
_symmetry.space_group_name_H-M   'P 1'
#
loop_
_entity.id
_entity.type
_entity.pdbx_description
1 polymer ?
#
loop_
_entity_poly.entity_id
_entity_poly.type
_entity_poly.pdbx_seq_one_letter_code
_entity_poly.pdbx_strand_id
1 'polypeptide(L)'
;LRMSRGLGDVYKRQMAHKGASVCEILQNCVIFNNGTHDSVAKKEDRAKNAIYLKHGEPMLFGENNEYGLMQEGFGLKVVKLGENGITEKDILIHDAHCMDNTLQLKLALMEGPDFPIALGVIRDVEAPTYDDAVHEQIEEVSAKKKYHNFEELLMTNDTWEVK
;
A
#
# COMPACT_ATOMS: atom_id res chain seq x y z
N LEU A 1 0.42 14.80 -24.57
CA LEU A 1 0.63 14.38 -23.17
C LEU A 1 0.01 13.00 -22.99
N ARG A 2 0.85 11.98 -22.90
CA ARG A 2 0.39 10.68 -22.43
C ARG A 2 0.17 10.83 -20.92
N MET A 3 -1.06 11.05 -20.51
CA MET A 3 -1.41 10.98 -19.10
C MET A 3 -1.16 9.54 -18.60
N SER A 4 -0.39 9.40 -17.54
CA SER A 4 -0.21 8.14 -16.83
C SER A 4 -1.57 7.72 -16.27
N ARG A 5 -2.22 6.77 -16.94
CA ARG A 5 -3.52 6.26 -16.49
C ARG A 5 -3.33 5.53 -15.17
N GLY A 6 -4.05 5.94 -14.15
CA GLY A 6 -4.01 5.36 -12.81
C GLY A 6 -3.12 6.08 -11.80
N LEU A 7 -2.04 6.76 -12.21
CA LEU A 7 -1.16 7.47 -11.26
C LEU A 7 -1.89 8.59 -10.51
N GLY A 8 -2.81 9.29 -11.17
CA GLY A 8 -3.58 10.36 -10.54
C GLY A 8 -4.47 9.88 -9.40
N ASP A 9 -5.03 8.68 -9.50
CA ASP A 9 -5.90 8.14 -8.45
C ASP A 9 -5.08 7.63 -7.27
N VAL A 10 -3.94 6.97 -7.52
CA VAL A 10 -2.99 6.55 -6.48
C VAL A 10 -2.45 7.75 -5.73
N TYR A 11 -2.04 8.82 -6.43
CA TYR A 11 -1.54 10.05 -5.83
C TYR A 11 -2.60 10.74 -4.94
N LYS A 12 -3.85 10.83 -5.41
CA LYS A 12 -4.96 11.38 -4.59
C LYS A 12 -5.20 10.57 -3.32
N ARG A 13 -5.10 9.26 -3.41
CA ARG A 13 -5.20 8.37 -2.23
C ARG A 13 -4.06 8.61 -1.25
N GLN A 14 -2.82 8.73 -1.73
CA GLN A 14 -1.69 9.06 -0.87
C GLN A 14 -1.88 10.40 -0.13
N MET A 15 -2.36 11.43 -0.82
CA MET A 15 -2.63 12.73 -0.20
C MET A 15 -3.76 12.71 0.83
N ALA A 16 -4.74 11.83 0.65
CA ALA A 16 -5.87 11.70 1.57
C ALA A 16 -5.55 10.79 2.77
N HIS A 17 -4.55 9.91 2.64
CA HIS A 17 -4.16 8.98 3.69
C HIS A 17 -3.44 9.69 4.83
N LYS A 18 -3.84 9.41 6.08
CA LYS A 18 -3.15 9.90 7.27
C LYS A 18 -2.01 8.94 7.62
N GLY A 19 -0.82 9.50 7.85
CA GLY A 19 0.37 8.75 8.18
C GLY A 19 1.28 8.48 6.99
N ALA A 20 2.07 7.40 7.04
CA ALA A 20 3.03 7.07 6.00
C ALA A 20 2.37 6.33 4.85
N SER A 21 2.69 6.73 3.62
CA SER A 21 2.29 6.03 2.41
C SER A 21 3.48 5.78 1.48
N VAL A 22 3.44 4.69 0.73
CA VAL A 22 4.47 4.30 -0.25
C VAL A 22 3.82 4.17 -1.61
N CYS A 23 4.45 4.73 -2.63
CA CYS A 23 4.05 4.56 -4.03
C CYS A 23 5.25 4.05 -4.83
N GLU A 24 5.09 2.89 -5.44
CA GLU A 24 6.04 2.38 -6.43
C GLU A 24 5.62 2.82 -7.82
N ILE A 25 6.54 3.45 -8.53
CA ILE A 25 6.33 3.93 -9.90
C ILE A 25 7.23 3.13 -10.83
N LEU A 26 6.61 2.28 -11.65
CA LEU A 26 7.33 1.50 -12.67
C LEU A 26 7.80 2.42 -13.78
N GLN A 27 9.11 2.66 -13.83
CA GLN A 27 9.74 3.57 -14.77
C GLN A 27 10.83 2.87 -15.58
N ASN A 28 10.82 3.06 -16.90
CA ASN A 28 11.87 2.55 -17.77
C ASN A 28 13.14 3.41 -17.64
N CYS A 29 14.28 2.75 -17.54
CA CYS A 29 15.59 3.41 -17.57
C CYS A 29 16.36 2.97 -18.81
N VAL A 30 16.41 3.84 -19.82
CA VAL A 30 17.05 3.55 -21.12
C VAL A 30 18.57 3.33 -21.03
N ILE A 31 19.21 3.77 -19.95
CA ILE A 31 20.64 3.66 -19.75
C ILE A 31 21.00 2.35 -19.03
N PHE A 32 20.33 2.05 -17.91
CA PHE A 32 20.71 0.94 -17.05
C PHE A 32 19.88 -0.32 -17.28
N ASN A 33 18.60 -0.20 -17.61
CA ASN A 33 17.73 -1.35 -17.81
C ASN A 33 16.57 -1.00 -18.76
N ASN A 34 16.90 -0.90 -20.04
CA ASN A 34 15.91 -0.57 -21.06
C ASN A 34 14.96 -1.73 -21.32
N GLY A 35 13.66 -1.43 -21.30
CA GLY A 35 12.62 -2.41 -21.59
C GLY A 35 12.20 -3.28 -20.40
N THR A 36 12.71 -3.01 -19.20
CA THR A 36 12.42 -3.84 -18.01
C THR A 36 10.93 -3.95 -17.67
N HIS A 37 10.13 -2.96 -18.05
CA HIS A 37 8.67 -2.95 -17.84
C HIS A 37 7.86 -3.02 -19.14
N ASP A 38 8.47 -3.48 -20.24
CA ASP A 38 7.79 -3.56 -21.55
C ASP A 38 6.51 -4.41 -21.49
N SER A 39 6.52 -5.49 -20.71
CA SER A 39 5.39 -6.38 -20.49
C SER A 39 4.11 -5.67 -19.97
N VAL A 40 4.27 -4.59 -19.22
CA VAL A 40 3.14 -3.79 -18.70
C VAL A 40 3.04 -2.40 -19.33
N ALA A 41 4.10 -1.92 -19.98
CA ALA A 41 4.10 -0.64 -20.67
C ALA A 41 3.37 -0.72 -22.02
N LYS A 42 3.58 -1.78 -22.77
CA LYS A 42 2.94 -1.99 -24.08
C LYS A 42 1.47 -2.33 -23.90
N LYS A 43 0.61 -1.66 -24.69
CA LYS A 43 -0.85 -1.82 -24.57
C LYS A 43 -1.31 -3.25 -24.87
N GLU A 44 -0.65 -3.90 -25.80
CA GLU A 44 -0.97 -5.26 -26.26
C GLU A 44 -0.71 -6.31 -25.18
N ASP A 45 0.36 -6.15 -24.42
CA ASP A 45 0.79 -7.10 -23.40
C ASP A 45 0.20 -6.80 -22.00
N ARG A 46 -0.13 -5.53 -21.76
CA ARG A 46 -0.56 -5.06 -20.43
C ARG A 46 -1.77 -5.80 -19.90
N ALA A 47 -2.76 -6.09 -20.73
CA ALA A 47 -3.98 -6.76 -20.30
C ALA A 47 -3.71 -8.13 -19.69
N LYS A 48 -2.68 -8.83 -20.16
CA LYS A 48 -2.29 -10.16 -19.65
C LYS A 48 -1.30 -10.11 -18.50
N ASN A 49 -0.48 -9.05 -18.45
CA ASN A 49 0.64 -8.96 -17.49
C ASN A 49 0.40 -7.98 -16.34
N ALA A 50 -0.74 -7.32 -16.30
CA ALA A 50 -1.10 -6.43 -15.20
C ALA A 50 -2.53 -6.67 -14.72
N ILE A 51 -2.71 -6.61 -13.40
CA ILE A 51 -4.01 -6.63 -12.74
C ILE A 51 -4.23 -5.29 -12.03
N TYR A 52 -5.39 -4.66 -12.25
CA TYR A 52 -5.75 -3.41 -11.61
C TYR A 52 -6.64 -3.68 -10.40
N LEU A 53 -6.04 -3.54 -9.21
CA LEU A 53 -6.72 -3.79 -7.94
C LEU A 53 -7.66 -2.64 -7.58
N LYS A 54 -8.90 -2.99 -7.25
CA LYS A 54 -9.89 -2.06 -6.71
C LYS A 54 -10.59 -2.73 -5.53
N HIS A 55 -10.69 -1.97 -4.44
CA HIS A 55 -11.37 -2.46 -3.24
C HIS A 55 -12.80 -2.90 -3.52
N GLY A 56 -13.16 -4.09 -3.05
CA GLY A 56 -14.50 -4.68 -3.22
C GLY A 56 -14.76 -5.34 -4.57
N GLU A 57 -13.80 -5.29 -5.52
CA GLU A 57 -13.95 -5.93 -6.84
C GLU A 57 -13.19 -7.27 -6.90
N PRO A 58 -13.66 -8.24 -7.70
CA PRO A 58 -12.94 -9.48 -7.94
C PRO A 58 -11.63 -9.19 -8.70
N MET A 59 -10.58 -9.90 -8.34
CA MET A 59 -9.25 -9.74 -8.91
C MET A 59 -9.15 -10.42 -10.26
N LEU A 60 -9.70 -9.77 -11.29
CA LEU A 60 -9.75 -10.23 -12.67
C LEU A 60 -8.77 -9.45 -13.55
N PHE A 61 -8.25 -10.10 -14.60
CA PHE A 61 -7.39 -9.50 -15.60
C PHE A 61 -7.50 -10.23 -16.96
N GLY A 62 -6.79 -9.76 -17.96
CA GLY A 62 -6.93 -10.19 -19.34
C GLY A 62 -7.74 -9.20 -20.17
N GLU A 63 -7.78 -9.38 -21.50
CA GLU A 63 -8.48 -8.47 -22.40
C GLU A 63 -10.00 -8.45 -22.15
N ASN A 64 -10.56 -9.60 -21.77
CA ASN A 64 -11.98 -9.80 -21.49
C ASN A 64 -12.21 -10.25 -20.04
N ASN A 65 -11.29 -9.99 -19.11
CA ASN A 65 -11.32 -10.48 -17.73
C ASN A 65 -11.42 -12.00 -17.64
N GLU A 66 -10.76 -12.69 -18.56
CA GLU A 66 -10.81 -14.15 -18.65
C GLU A 66 -9.91 -14.86 -17.63
N TYR A 67 -9.04 -14.14 -16.95
CA TYR A 67 -8.19 -14.66 -15.89
C TYR A 67 -8.54 -14.04 -14.55
N GLY A 68 -8.28 -14.78 -13.45
CA GLY A 68 -8.47 -14.30 -12.10
C GLY A 68 -7.49 -14.90 -11.12
N LEU A 69 -7.41 -14.29 -9.95
CA LEU A 69 -6.63 -14.79 -8.82
C LEU A 69 -7.50 -15.58 -7.87
N MET A 70 -7.08 -16.79 -7.55
CA MET A 70 -7.70 -17.68 -6.59
C MET A 70 -6.69 -18.10 -5.51
N GLN A 71 -7.16 -18.40 -4.33
CA GLN A 71 -6.32 -18.95 -3.27
C GLN A 71 -6.10 -20.44 -3.50
N GLU A 72 -4.84 -20.87 -3.43
CA GLU A 72 -4.47 -22.28 -3.43
C GLU A 72 -3.57 -22.56 -2.21
N GLY A 73 -4.13 -23.21 -1.19
CA GLY A 73 -3.43 -23.36 0.09
C GLY A 73 -3.11 -22.00 0.73
N PHE A 74 -1.83 -21.77 1.00
CA PHE A 74 -1.33 -20.45 1.47
C PHE A 74 -0.87 -19.53 0.34
N GLY A 75 -0.94 -19.97 -0.91
CA GLY A 75 -0.49 -19.23 -2.07
C GLY A 75 -1.61 -18.60 -2.88
N LEU A 76 -1.21 -17.96 -3.96
CA LEU A 76 -2.09 -17.48 -5.01
C LEU A 76 -1.89 -18.33 -6.25
N LYS A 77 -2.95 -18.45 -7.05
CA LYS A 77 -2.94 -19.14 -8.33
C LYS A 77 -3.70 -18.31 -9.36
N VAL A 78 -3.13 -18.21 -10.54
CA VAL A 78 -3.83 -17.68 -11.70
C VAL A 78 -4.70 -18.78 -12.28
N VAL A 79 -5.97 -18.48 -12.50
CA VAL A 79 -6.96 -19.40 -13.08
C VAL A 79 -7.67 -18.73 -14.23
N LYS A 80 -8.18 -19.55 -15.16
CA LYS A 80 -8.96 -19.06 -16.28
C LYS A 80 -10.44 -19.36 -16.07
N LEU A 81 -11.28 -18.34 -16.21
CA LEU A 81 -12.72 -18.47 -16.06
C LEU A 81 -13.30 -19.40 -17.14
N GLY A 82 -14.26 -20.23 -16.73
CA GLY A 82 -14.90 -21.22 -17.60
C GLY A 82 -14.13 -22.53 -17.74
N GLU A 83 -12.88 -22.62 -17.35
CA GLU A 83 -12.13 -23.87 -17.30
C GLU A 83 -12.35 -24.59 -15.96
N ASN A 84 -12.46 -25.89 -15.96
CA ASN A 84 -12.66 -26.73 -14.76
C ASN A 84 -13.86 -26.29 -13.88
N GLY A 85 -14.85 -25.60 -14.44
CA GLY A 85 -16.02 -25.12 -13.71
C GLY A 85 -15.78 -23.85 -12.89
N ILE A 86 -14.61 -23.21 -13.03
CA ILE A 86 -14.26 -21.97 -12.32
C ILE A 86 -15.12 -20.83 -12.82
N THR A 87 -15.71 -20.11 -11.88
CA THR A 87 -16.58 -18.96 -12.11
C THR A 87 -16.01 -17.72 -11.39
N GLU A 88 -16.56 -16.54 -11.69
CA GLU A 88 -16.17 -15.30 -11.01
C GLU A 88 -16.34 -15.36 -9.47
N LYS A 89 -17.25 -16.22 -8.99
CA LYS A 89 -17.49 -16.39 -7.53
C LYS A 89 -16.33 -17.08 -6.80
N ASP A 90 -15.49 -17.78 -7.54
CA ASP A 90 -14.32 -18.48 -7.02
C ASP A 90 -13.09 -17.56 -6.95
N ILE A 91 -13.19 -16.38 -7.56
CA ILE A 91 -12.11 -15.39 -7.60
C ILE A 91 -12.07 -14.58 -6.32
N LEU A 92 -10.86 -14.36 -5.82
CA LEU A 92 -10.63 -13.51 -4.64
C LEU A 92 -11.10 -12.08 -4.89
N ILE A 93 -11.82 -11.53 -3.92
CA ILE A 93 -12.20 -10.12 -3.88
C ILE A 93 -11.09 -9.34 -3.19
N HIS A 94 -10.65 -8.24 -3.80
CA HIS A 94 -9.63 -7.39 -3.21
C HIS A 94 -10.18 -6.58 -2.05
N ASP A 95 -9.56 -6.72 -0.87
CA ASP A 95 -9.81 -5.87 0.29
C ASP A 95 -8.56 -5.05 0.64
N ALA A 96 -8.56 -3.78 0.23
CA ALA A 96 -7.47 -2.86 0.53
C ALA A 96 -7.42 -2.48 2.02
N HIS A 97 -8.53 -2.63 2.75
CA HIS A 97 -8.68 -2.21 4.15
C HIS A 97 -8.49 -3.35 5.15
N CYS A 98 -8.16 -4.56 4.68
CA CYS A 98 -7.89 -5.69 5.56
C CYS A 98 -6.70 -5.42 6.48
N MET A 99 -6.89 -5.61 7.79
CA MET A 99 -5.82 -5.42 8.79
C MET A 99 -4.70 -6.45 8.63
N ASP A 100 -5.05 -7.71 8.30
CA ASP A 100 -4.06 -8.73 7.94
C ASP A 100 -3.45 -8.41 6.58
N ASN A 101 -2.15 -8.19 6.56
CA ASN A 101 -1.41 -7.79 5.36
C ASN A 101 -0.89 -8.95 4.51
N THR A 102 -1.20 -10.20 4.87
CA THR A 102 -0.64 -11.39 4.21
C THR A 102 -0.98 -11.42 2.72
N LEU A 103 -2.24 -11.19 2.37
CA LEU A 103 -2.67 -11.17 0.97
C LEU A 103 -2.07 -9.96 0.23
N GLN A 104 -2.12 -8.77 0.82
CA GLN A 104 -1.56 -7.56 0.19
C GLN A 104 -0.06 -7.69 -0.06
N LEU A 105 0.69 -8.32 0.86
CA LEU A 105 2.11 -8.60 0.65
C LEU A 105 2.33 -9.56 -0.53
N LYS A 106 1.52 -10.61 -0.64
CA LYS A 106 1.59 -11.53 -1.80
C LYS A 106 1.29 -10.81 -3.11
N LEU A 107 0.27 -9.94 -3.12
CA LEU A 107 -0.07 -9.14 -4.30
C LEU A 107 1.08 -8.20 -4.70
N ALA A 108 1.73 -7.57 -3.72
CA ALA A 108 2.87 -6.69 -3.97
C ALA A 108 4.11 -7.42 -4.51
N LEU A 109 4.25 -8.71 -4.19
CA LEU A 109 5.36 -9.56 -4.63
C LEU A 109 5.08 -10.36 -5.91
N MET A 110 3.90 -10.19 -6.52
CA MET A 110 3.59 -10.86 -7.78
C MET A 110 4.42 -10.31 -8.93
N GLU A 111 5.05 -11.21 -9.67
CA GLU A 111 5.84 -10.89 -10.86
C GLU A 111 5.76 -11.98 -11.93
N GLY A 112 6.02 -11.60 -13.18
CA GLY A 112 6.06 -12.54 -14.30
C GLY A 112 7.18 -13.57 -14.18
N PRO A 113 7.06 -14.70 -14.92
CA PRO A 113 6.00 -14.97 -15.91
C PRO A 113 4.71 -15.54 -15.34
N ASP A 114 4.69 -16.00 -14.07
CA ASP A 114 3.58 -16.79 -13.51
C ASP A 114 2.42 -15.93 -13.04
N PHE A 115 2.69 -14.68 -12.69
CA PHE A 115 1.69 -13.75 -12.16
C PHE A 115 1.68 -12.41 -12.91
N PRO A 116 0.52 -11.75 -12.98
CA PRO A 116 0.45 -10.36 -13.41
C PRO A 116 1.06 -9.44 -12.35
N ILE A 117 1.59 -8.30 -12.75
CA ILE A 117 2.00 -7.23 -11.82
C ILE A 117 0.75 -6.55 -11.27
N ALA A 118 0.66 -6.45 -9.94
CA ALA A 118 -0.43 -5.76 -9.29
C ALA A 118 -0.25 -4.23 -9.38
N LEU A 119 -1.27 -3.55 -9.87
CA LEU A 119 -1.34 -2.10 -10.01
C LEU A 119 -2.55 -1.55 -9.26
N GLY A 120 -2.50 -0.30 -8.82
CA GLY A 120 -3.57 0.34 -8.08
C GLY A 120 -3.27 0.43 -6.59
N VAL A 121 -4.31 0.46 -5.77
CA VAL A 121 -4.18 0.57 -4.31
C VAL A 121 -4.17 -0.82 -3.70
N ILE A 122 -3.00 -1.29 -3.32
CA ILE A 122 -2.83 -2.63 -2.74
C ILE A 122 -3.29 -2.65 -1.28
N ARG A 123 -2.96 -1.60 -0.52
CA ARG A 123 -3.31 -1.48 0.90
C ARG A 123 -3.61 -0.04 1.27
N ASP A 124 -4.70 0.18 2.01
CA ASP A 124 -5.13 1.48 2.51
C ASP A 124 -5.84 1.26 3.86
N VAL A 125 -5.06 1.21 4.93
CA VAL A 125 -5.53 0.86 6.29
C VAL A 125 -5.34 2.05 7.20
N GLU A 126 -6.38 2.44 7.92
CA GLU A 126 -6.29 3.42 8.98
C GLU A 126 -5.62 2.83 10.22
N ALA A 127 -4.64 3.52 10.75
CA ALA A 127 -3.93 3.18 11.97
C ALA A 127 -3.52 4.46 12.71
N PRO A 128 -3.26 4.39 14.03
CA PRO A 128 -2.67 5.51 14.76
C PRO A 128 -1.39 5.98 14.09
N THR A 129 -1.24 7.28 13.88
CA THR A 129 -0.04 7.82 13.25
C THR A 129 1.06 8.00 14.29
N TYR A 130 2.31 8.01 13.85
CA TYR A 130 3.44 8.33 14.72
C TYR A 130 3.30 9.73 15.32
N ASP A 131 2.83 10.68 14.52
CA ASP A 131 2.64 12.07 14.92
C ASP A 131 1.61 12.20 16.05
N ASP A 132 0.43 11.58 15.87
CA ASP A 132 -0.61 11.56 16.89
C ASP A 132 -0.10 10.91 18.19
N ALA A 133 0.62 9.80 18.10
CA ALA A 133 1.17 9.11 19.28
C ALA A 133 2.21 9.97 20.02
N VAL A 134 3.05 10.72 19.30
CA VAL A 134 4.00 11.66 19.92
C VAL A 134 3.29 12.82 20.61
N HIS A 135 2.25 13.38 19.99
CA HIS A 135 1.45 14.44 20.60
C HIS A 135 0.75 13.95 21.87
N GLU A 136 0.13 12.78 21.84
CA GLU A 136 -0.49 12.16 23.00
C GLU A 136 0.53 11.95 24.13
N GLN A 137 1.73 11.45 23.84
CA GLN A 137 2.80 11.30 24.81
C GLN A 137 3.22 12.65 25.42
N ILE A 138 3.36 13.70 24.60
CA ILE A 138 3.70 15.05 25.08
C ILE A 138 2.61 15.57 26.02
N GLU A 139 1.34 15.40 25.68
CA GLU A 139 0.21 15.80 26.50
C GLU A 139 0.20 15.06 27.83
N GLU A 140 0.35 13.74 27.83
CA GLU A 140 0.43 12.93 29.05
C GLU A 140 1.57 13.33 29.95
N VAL A 141 2.78 13.50 29.42
CA VAL A 141 3.96 13.91 30.20
C VAL A 141 3.78 15.32 30.75
N SER A 142 3.23 16.23 29.93
CA SER A 142 2.98 17.61 30.35
C SER A 142 1.94 17.69 31.46
N ALA A 143 0.92 16.85 31.44
CA ALA A 143 -0.08 16.78 32.50
C ALA A 143 0.50 16.28 33.86
N LYS A 144 1.52 15.41 33.78
CA LYS A 144 2.17 14.81 34.95
C LYS A 144 3.39 15.61 35.46
N LYS A 145 3.80 16.70 34.78
CA LYS A 145 4.99 17.46 35.16
C LYS A 145 4.79 18.11 36.53
N LYS A 146 5.86 18.07 37.35
CA LYS A 146 5.86 18.64 38.69
C LYS A 146 6.10 20.16 38.69
N TYR A 147 6.71 20.69 37.64
CA TYR A 147 7.19 22.06 37.56
C TYR A 147 6.48 22.76 36.40
N HIS A 148 5.91 23.93 36.65
CA HIS A 148 5.08 24.65 35.70
C HIS A 148 5.77 25.88 35.09
N ASN A 149 6.90 26.29 35.70
CA ASN A 149 7.70 27.41 35.23
C ASN A 149 9.22 27.14 35.43
N PHE A 150 10.02 28.01 34.82
CA PHE A 150 11.48 27.87 34.85
C PHE A 150 12.08 28.03 36.23
N GLU A 151 11.54 28.90 37.07
CA GLU A 151 12.01 29.13 38.43
C GLU A 151 11.82 27.89 39.31
N GLU A 152 10.65 27.27 39.25
CA GLU A 152 10.38 26.00 39.92
C GLU A 152 11.36 24.91 39.49
N LEU A 153 11.66 24.82 38.17
CA LEU A 153 12.62 23.86 37.64
C LEU A 153 14.03 24.10 38.15
N LEU A 154 14.49 25.36 38.26
CA LEU A 154 15.80 25.70 38.79
C LEU A 154 15.93 25.34 40.26
N MET A 155 14.84 25.42 41.05
CA MET A 155 14.82 25.13 42.47
C MET A 155 14.64 23.64 42.82
N THR A 156 14.73 22.76 41.85
CA THR A 156 14.51 21.30 42.05
C THR A 156 15.68 20.58 42.72
N ASN A 157 16.89 21.12 42.59
CA ASN A 157 18.12 20.57 43.17
C ASN A 157 18.58 21.44 44.35
N ASP A 158 19.67 20.99 45.03
CA ASP A 158 20.29 21.76 46.05
C ASP A 158 20.70 23.15 45.55
N THR A 159 20.14 24.17 46.14
CA THR A 159 20.41 25.56 45.77
C THR A 159 21.17 26.27 46.89
N TRP A 160 22.00 27.24 46.55
CA TRP A 160 22.69 28.11 47.48
C TRP A 160 22.56 29.57 47.05
N GLU A 161 22.51 30.45 48.02
CA GLU A 161 22.55 31.90 47.79
C GLU A 161 23.98 32.39 47.64
N VAL A 162 24.25 33.12 46.57
CA VAL A 162 25.51 33.86 46.41
C VAL A 162 25.35 35.17 47.14
N LYS A 163 26.10 35.35 48.24
CA LYS A 163 26.13 36.58 49.01
C LYS A 163 27.13 37.57 48.42
#